data_a75e6ed13ce6a894782a7032d451e068
#
_entry.id   a75e6ed13ce6a894782a7032d451e068
#
_cell.length_a   1.000
_cell.length_b   1.000
_cell.length_c   1.000
_cell.angle_alpha   90.00
_cell.angle_beta   90.00
_cell.angle_gamma   90.00
#
_symmetry.space_group_name_H-M   'P 1'
#
loop_
_entity.id
_entity.type
_entity.pdbx_description
1 polymer ?
#
loop_
_entity_poly.entity_id
_entity_poly.type
_entity_poly.pdbx_seq_one_letter_code
_entity_poly.pdbx_strand_id
1 'polypeptide(L)'
;PIINNLSFILGLIGMIFGIVSLIKKASKGQAIAGVILCILAMVITINSQRALSNSLNEVSSNLDKATGSSTEEVLANDANVELGNFEVTKGSYGITNTKLTVKVTNKTSEKKSFSFHIEAVDASGARIDEGYVYANDLASEQSQSFDIFTYVPSEKIESMKKATFKIIEASMY
;
A
#
# COMPACT_ATOMS: atom_id res chain seq x y z
N PRO A 1 8.23 22.31 0.31
CA PRO A 1 7.67 22.91 1.54
C PRO A 1 8.17 24.35 1.77
N ILE A 2 9.48 24.64 1.62
CA ILE A 2 10.08 25.95 1.97
C ILE A 2 9.54 27.09 1.07
N ILE A 3 9.43 26.87 -0.24
CA ILE A 3 8.95 27.89 -1.19
C ILE A 3 7.48 28.25 -0.92
N ASN A 4 6.69 27.28 -0.49
CA ASN A 4 5.26 27.47 -0.22
C ASN A 4 5.02 28.27 1.07
N ASN A 5 5.86 28.05 2.09
CA ASN A 5 5.85 28.83 3.32
C ASN A 5 6.29 30.29 3.07
N LEU A 6 7.23 30.50 2.13
CA LEU A 6 7.66 31.85 1.73
C LEU A 6 6.53 32.64 1.06
N SER A 7 5.73 31.99 0.20
CA SER A 7 4.57 32.61 -0.46
C SER A 7 3.49 33.00 0.55
N PHE A 8 3.26 32.17 1.58
CA PHE A 8 2.32 32.50 2.66
C PHE A 8 2.77 33.72 3.47
N ILE A 9 4.08 33.78 3.83
CA ILE A 9 4.66 34.90 4.57
C ILE A 9 4.60 36.19 3.75
N LEU A 10 4.92 36.13 2.46
CA LEU A 10 4.80 37.28 1.56
C LEU A 10 3.35 37.76 1.41
N GLY A 11 2.38 36.85 1.34
CA GLY A 11 0.95 37.18 1.31
C GLY A 11 0.49 37.89 2.60
N LEU A 12 0.98 37.46 3.76
CA LEU A 12 0.67 38.06 5.05
C LEU A 12 1.28 39.46 5.18
N ILE A 13 2.50 39.64 4.73
CA ILE A 13 3.18 40.96 4.67
C ILE A 13 2.40 41.89 3.73
N GLY A 14 2.00 41.41 2.54
CA GLY A 14 1.21 42.17 1.57
C GLY A 14 -0.14 42.64 2.14
N MET A 15 -0.79 41.76 2.93
CA MET A 15 -2.06 42.09 3.60
C MET A 15 -1.86 43.21 4.64
N ILE A 16 -0.79 43.14 5.45
CA ILE A 16 -0.47 44.19 6.46
C ILE A 16 -0.24 45.54 5.77
N PHE A 17 0.57 45.58 4.69
CA PHE A 17 0.77 46.81 3.92
C PHE A 17 -0.51 47.34 3.28
N GLY A 18 -1.39 46.45 2.78
CA GLY A 18 -2.69 46.84 2.26
C GLY A 18 -3.58 47.52 3.30
N ILE A 19 -3.65 46.96 4.53
CA ILE A 19 -4.41 47.53 5.64
C ILE A 19 -3.84 48.90 6.07
N VAL A 20 -2.51 49.00 6.20
CA VAL A 20 -1.86 50.29 6.54
C VAL A 20 -2.12 51.37 5.48
N SER A 21 -2.14 51.00 4.18
CA SER A 21 -2.47 51.92 3.08
C SER A 21 -3.93 52.41 3.15
N LEU A 22 -4.88 51.57 3.57
CA LEU A 22 -6.26 51.97 3.77
C LEU A 22 -6.41 53.01 4.90
N ILE A 23 -5.66 52.82 6.00
CA ILE A 23 -5.67 53.76 7.15
C ILE A 23 -5.10 55.10 6.78
N LYS A 24 -4.05 55.14 5.96
CA LYS A 24 -3.38 56.39 5.53
C LYS A 24 -4.09 57.15 4.41
N LYS A 25 -5.30 56.74 4.01
CA LYS A 25 -6.11 57.34 2.96
C LYS A 25 -5.44 57.49 1.57
N ALA A 26 -4.40 56.70 1.31
CA ALA A 26 -3.84 56.61 -0.01
C ALA A 26 -4.78 55.74 -0.89
N SER A 27 -4.92 56.07 -2.15
CA SER A 27 -5.78 55.40 -3.20
C SER A 27 -6.54 54.17 -2.78
N LYS A 28 -7.69 54.38 -2.09
CA LYS A 28 -8.49 53.32 -1.44
C LYS A 28 -8.82 52.13 -2.33
N GLY A 29 -9.06 52.38 -3.63
CA GLY A 29 -9.38 51.29 -4.58
C GLY A 29 -8.23 50.32 -4.81
N GLN A 30 -7.00 50.80 -4.91
CA GLN A 30 -5.82 49.94 -5.10
C GLN A 30 -5.50 49.14 -3.84
N ALA A 31 -5.68 49.72 -2.65
CA ALA A 31 -5.47 49.05 -1.39
C ALA A 31 -6.48 47.91 -1.19
N ILE A 32 -7.76 48.13 -1.48
CA ILE A 32 -8.81 47.11 -1.42
C ILE A 32 -8.52 45.97 -2.40
N ALA A 33 -8.18 46.30 -3.65
CA ALA A 33 -7.83 45.27 -4.64
C ALA A 33 -6.62 44.43 -4.23
N GLY A 34 -5.59 45.03 -3.61
CA GLY A 34 -4.43 44.33 -3.08
C GLY A 34 -4.76 43.36 -1.97
N VAL A 35 -5.61 43.75 -1.01
CA VAL A 35 -6.06 42.90 0.08
C VAL A 35 -6.87 41.71 -0.44
N ILE A 36 -7.79 41.92 -1.38
CA ILE A 36 -8.59 40.85 -2.00
C ILE A 36 -7.67 39.84 -2.72
N LEU A 37 -6.69 40.31 -3.51
CA LEU A 37 -5.74 39.45 -4.18
C LEU A 37 -4.90 38.63 -3.20
N CYS A 38 -4.47 39.21 -2.08
CA CYS A 38 -3.73 38.50 -1.04
C CYS A 38 -4.57 37.37 -0.40
N ILE A 39 -5.85 37.63 -0.10
CA ILE A 39 -6.77 36.63 0.45
C ILE A 39 -6.97 35.48 -0.57
N LEU A 40 -7.21 35.79 -1.83
CA LEU A 40 -7.35 34.79 -2.89
C LEU A 40 -6.08 33.96 -3.04
N ALA A 41 -4.91 34.58 -3.03
CA ALA A 41 -3.64 33.86 -3.10
C ALA A 41 -3.43 32.92 -1.92
N MET A 42 -3.78 33.34 -0.70
CA MET A 42 -3.72 32.46 0.49
C MET A 42 -4.66 31.24 0.38
N VAL A 43 -5.89 31.44 -0.05
CA VAL A 43 -6.86 30.35 -0.24
C VAL A 43 -6.35 29.34 -1.28
N ILE A 44 -5.85 29.84 -2.42
CA ILE A 44 -5.28 28.97 -3.47
C ILE A 44 -4.08 28.18 -2.92
N THR A 45 -3.19 28.85 -2.17
CA THR A 45 -2.00 28.22 -1.60
C THR A 45 -2.37 27.10 -0.63
N ILE A 46 -3.33 27.34 0.29
CA ILE A 46 -3.77 26.32 1.25
C ILE A 46 -4.41 25.11 0.54
N ASN A 47 -5.25 25.36 -0.46
CA ASN A 47 -5.90 24.27 -1.21
C ASN A 47 -4.87 23.47 -2.01
N SER A 48 -3.88 24.11 -2.63
CA SER A 48 -2.80 23.44 -3.34
C SER A 48 -1.92 22.61 -2.42
N GLN A 49 -1.65 23.07 -1.19
CA GLN A 49 -0.90 22.31 -0.19
C GLN A 49 -1.65 21.05 0.24
N ARG A 50 -2.96 21.15 0.47
CA ARG A 50 -3.80 19.99 0.82
C ARG A 50 -3.83 18.97 -0.30
N ALA A 51 -4.02 19.40 -1.55
CA ALA A 51 -4.01 18.52 -2.71
C ALA A 51 -2.67 17.80 -2.85
N LEU A 52 -1.54 18.52 -2.72
CA LEU A 52 -0.20 17.93 -2.80
C LEU A 52 0.05 16.94 -1.66
N SER A 53 -0.34 17.28 -0.43
CA SER A 53 -0.18 16.38 0.73
C SER A 53 -0.97 15.08 0.55
N ASN A 54 -2.21 15.17 0.06
CA ASN A 54 -3.03 14.00 -0.21
C ASN A 54 -2.40 13.11 -1.30
N SER A 55 -1.93 13.70 -2.40
CA SER A 55 -1.27 12.95 -3.46
C SER A 55 0.03 12.29 -3.00
N LEU A 56 0.81 12.96 -2.15
CA LEU A 56 2.04 12.37 -1.59
C LEU A 56 1.74 11.22 -0.64
N ASN A 57 0.68 11.33 0.18
CA ASN A 57 0.26 10.25 1.07
C ASN A 57 -0.24 9.03 0.27
N GLU A 58 -0.99 9.25 -0.82
CA GLU A 58 -1.47 8.20 -1.69
C GLU A 58 -0.30 7.49 -2.40
N VAL A 59 0.67 8.24 -2.92
CA VAL A 59 1.88 7.65 -3.52
C VAL A 59 2.67 6.85 -2.49
N SER A 60 2.84 7.36 -1.27
CA SER A 60 3.53 6.65 -0.20
C SER A 60 2.81 5.33 0.14
N SER A 61 1.49 5.36 0.35
CA SER A 61 0.69 4.16 0.64
C SER A 61 0.79 3.13 -0.49
N ASN A 62 0.68 3.56 -1.74
CA ASN A 62 0.83 2.66 -2.89
C ASN A 62 2.24 2.06 -2.97
N LEU A 63 3.27 2.83 -2.65
CA LEU A 63 4.64 2.32 -2.60
C LEU A 63 4.82 1.31 -1.47
N ASP A 64 4.29 1.59 -0.28
CA ASP A 64 4.35 0.69 0.87
C ASP A 64 3.63 -0.65 0.58
N LYS A 65 2.49 -0.60 -0.12
CA LYS A 65 1.78 -1.80 -0.60
C LYS A 65 2.59 -2.56 -1.66
N ALA A 66 3.22 -1.85 -2.60
CA ALA A 66 4.02 -2.47 -3.65
C ALA A 66 5.32 -3.10 -3.13
N THR A 67 5.87 -2.59 -2.04
CA THR A 67 7.12 -3.10 -1.42
C THR A 67 6.89 -4.13 -0.31
N GLY A 68 5.63 -4.48 0.00
CA GLY A 68 5.29 -5.39 1.09
C GLY A 68 5.36 -4.76 2.49
N SER A 69 5.70 -3.48 2.60
CA SER A 69 5.77 -2.78 3.90
C SER A 69 4.41 -2.63 4.59
N SER A 70 3.30 -2.76 3.84
CA SER A 70 1.92 -2.70 4.31
C SER A 70 1.20 -4.05 4.24
N THR A 71 1.88 -5.14 4.55
CA THR A 71 1.33 -6.51 4.48
C THR A 71 -0.03 -6.65 5.17
N GLU A 72 -0.17 -6.16 6.40
CA GLU A 72 -1.42 -6.26 7.16
C GLU A 72 -2.57 -5.51 6.47
N GLU A 73 -2.29 -4.35 5.90
CA GLU A 73 -3.28 -3.54 5.17
C GLU A 73 -3.75 -4.24 3.90
N VAL A 74 -2.81 -4.81 3.12
CA VAL A 74 -3.13 -5.57 1.90
C VAL A 74 -4.01 -6.77 2.22
N LEU A 75 -3.70 -7.54 3.26
CA LEU A 75 -4.49 -8.71 3.69
C LEU A 75 -5.86 -8.31 4.26
N ALA A 76 -5.95 -7.19 4.96
CA ALA A 76 -7.22 -6.75 5.55
C ALA A 76 -8.18 -6.18 4.49
N ASN A 77 -7.68 -5.36 3.56
CA ASN A 77 -8.50 -4.53 2.70
C ASN A 77 -8.50 -4.96 1.23
N ASP A 78 -7.35 -5.41 0.70
CA ASP A 78 -7.15 -5.50 -0.75
C ASP A 78 -7.19 -6.93 -1.28
N ALA A 79 -6.80 -7.93 -0.47
CA ALA A 79 -6.82 -9.33 -0.87
C ALA A 79 -7.42 -10.23 0.22
N ASN A 80 -8.15 -11.27 -0.20
CA ASN A 80 -8.45 -12.40 0.67
C ASN A 80 -7.56 -13.57 0.28
N VAL A 81 -6.82 -14.13 1.25
CA VAL A 81 -5.89 -15.23 1.03
C VAL A 81 -6.28 -16.39 1.93
N GLU A 82 -6.69 -17.49 1.32
CA GLU A 82 -7.06 -18.72 2.01
C GLU A 82 -5.93 -19.74 1.83
N LEU A 83 -5.32 -20.16 2.94
CA LEU A 83 -4.32 -21.23 2.94
C LEU A 83 -5.03 -22.56 3.19
N GLY A 84 -4.86 -23.50 2.27
CA GLY A 84 -5.36 -24.87 2.39
C GLY A 84 -4.51 -25.71 3.36
N ASN A 85 -4.70 -27.01 3.32
CA ASN A 85 -3.88 -27.95 4.06
C ASN A 85 -2.67 -28.39 3.23
N PHE A 86 -1.56 -28.65 3.90
CA PHE A 86 -0.42 -29.29 3.24
C PHE A 86 -0.73 -30.75 2.94
N GLU A 87 -0.74 -31.08 1.66
CA GLU A 87 -1.07 -32.42 1.17
C GLU A 87 0.18 -33.16 0.73
N VAL A 88 0.20 -34.46 1.03
CA VAL A 88 1.26 -35.38 0.60
C VAL A 88 0.60 -36.58 -0.08
N THR A 89 0.88 -36.77 -1.35
CA THR A 89 0.31 -37.87 -2.14
C THR A 89 1.44 -38.73 -2.71
N LYS A 90 1.23 -40.06 -2.71
CA LYS A 90 2.13 -40.98 -3.39
C LYS A 90 1.74 -41.10 -4.84
N GLY A 91 2.61 -40.64 -5.72
CA GLY A 91 2.47 -40.82 -7.16
C GLY A 91 2.90 -42.20 -7.63
N SER A 92 2.77 -42.44 -8.93
CA SER A 92 3.29 -43.63 -9.58
C SER A 92 4.82 -43.73 -9.41
N TYR A 93 5.33 -44.92 -9.35
CA TYR A 93 6.78 -45.20 -9.21
C TYR A 93 7.43 -44.72 -7.90
N GLY A 94 6.63 -44.55 -6.81
CA GLY A 94 7.16 -44.18 -5.51
C GLY A 94 7.52 -42.68 -5.36
N ILE A 95 7.18 -41.86 -6.34
CA ILE A 95 7.37 -40.40 -6.25
C ILE A 95 6.38 -39.83 -5.24
N THR A 96 6.86 -39.04 -4.29
CA THR A 96 6.01 -38.32 -3.36
C THR A 96 5.77 -36.92 -3.90
N ASN A 97 4.51 -36.59 -4.13
CA ASN A 97 4.08 -35.23 -4.49
C ASN A 97 3.57 -34.51 -3.25
N THR A 98 3.95 -33.26 -3.12
CA THR A 98 3.50 -32.40 -2.02
C THR A 98 2.84 -31.15 -2.60
N LYS A 99 1.94 -30.53 -1.86
CA LYS A 99 1.42 -29.21 -2.18
C LYS A 99 0.73 -28.54 -0.99
N LEU A 100 0.70 -27.23 -1.01
CA LEU A 100 -0.21 -26.37 -0.26
C LEU A 100 -0.96 -25.52 -1.27
N THR A 101 -2.28 -25.64 -1.30
CA THR A 101 -3.10 -24.79 -2.18
C THR A 101 -3.39 -23.47 -1.50
N VAL A 102 -3.09 -22.37 -2.19
CA VAL A 102 -3.34 -21.00 -1.75
C VAL A 102 -4.35 -20.38 -2.72
N LYS A 103 -5.51 -19.95 -2.21
CA LYS A 103 -6.51 -19.25 -2.99
C LYS A 103 -6.42 -17.76 -2.69
N VAL A 104 -6.22 -16.95 -3.72
CA VAL A 104 -6.16 -15.50 -3.67
C VAL A 104 -7.38 -14.91 -4.33
N THR A 105 -8.06 -13.97 -3.67
CA THR A 105 -9.19 -13.20 -4.20
C THR A 105 -8.86 -11.72 -4.13
N ASN A 106 -9.00 -11.02 -5.25
CA ASN A 106 -8.89 -9.57 -5.29
C ASN A 106 -10.16 -8.92 -4.72
N LYS A 107 -10.05 -8.20 -3.61
CA LYS A 107 -11.15 -7.47 -2.95
C LYS A 107 -11.30 -6.03 -3.45
N THR A 108 -10.34 -5.55 -4.24
CA THR A 108 -10.38 -4.17 -4.76
C THR A 108 -11.38 -4.04 -5.91
N SER A 109 -11.79 -2.81 -6.21
CA SER A 109 -12.69 -2.52 -7.35
C SER A 109 -11.99 -2.50 -8.70
N GLU A 110 -10.66 -2.64 -8.73
CA GLU A 110 -9.83 -2.58 -9.93
C GLU A 110 -9.10 -3.90 -10.17
N LYS A 111 -8.60 -4.07 -11.38
CA LYS A 111 -7.69 -5.17 -11.71
C LYS A 111 -6.34 -4.92 -11.03
N LYS A 112 -5.87 -5.89 -10.23
CA LYS A 112 -4.62 -5.81 -9.48
C LYS A 112 -3.82 -7.10 -9.59
N SER A 113 -2.52 -6.97 -9.38
CA SER A 113 -1.59 -8.08 -9.18
C SER A 113 -1.11 -8.12 -7.74
N PHE A 114 -0.91 -9.33 -7.22
CA PHE A 114 -0.48 -9.54 -5.85
C PHE A 114 0.70 -10.50 -5.80
N SER A 115 1.60 -10.30 -4.85
CA SER A 115 2.58 -11.30 -4.47
C SER A 115 2.51 -11.57 -2.97
N PHE A 116 2.69 -12.85 -2.61
CA PHE A 116 2.68 -13.27 -1.21
C PHE A 116 3.89 -14.15 -0.94
N HIS A 117 4.59 -13.84 0.16
CA HIS A 117 5.64 -14.69 0.72
C HIS A 117 5.07 -15.46 1.90
N ILE A 118 5.13 -16.80 1.83
CA ILE A 118 4.55 -17.71 2.81
C ILE A 118 5.66 -18.56 3.41
N GLU A 119 5.77 -18.56 4.73
CA GLU A 119 6.68 -19.43 5.46
C GLU A 119 5.95 -20.60 6.10
N ALA A 120 6.59 -21.77 6.06
CA ALA A 120 6.28 -22.91 6.90
C ALA A 120 7.20 -22.87 8.12
N VAL A 121 6.63 -22.77 9.32
CA VAL A 121 7.39 -22.70 10.57
C VAL A 121 7.04 -23.84 11.50
N ASP A 122 7.99 -24.28 12.31
CA ASP A 122 7.79 -25.28 13.35
C ASP A 122 7.13 -24.69 14.61
N ALA A 123 6.93 -25.53 15.63
CA ALA A 123 6.32 -25.11 16.90
C ALA A 123 7.15 -24.08 17.68
N SER A 124 8.45 -23.96 17.40
CA SER A 124 9.32 -22.94 17.99
C SER A 124 9.32 -21.63 17.22
N GLY A 125 8.70 -21.61 16.03
CA GLY A 125 8.71 -20.50 15.09
C GLY A 125 9.90 -20.50 14.13
N ALA A 126 10.74 -21.55 14.15
CA ALA A 126 11.84 -21.66 13.20
C ALA A 126 11.32 -22.05 11.81
N ARG A 127 11.85 -21.38 10.78
CA ARG A 127 11.47 -21.62 9.39
C ARG A 127 11.95 -23.00 8.90
N ILE A 128 11.03 -23.80 8.39
CA ILE A 128 11.28 -25.09 7.75
C ILE A 128 11.48 -24.88 6.24
N ASP A 129 10.60 -24.08 5.64
CA ASP A 129 10.60 -23.81 4.20
C ASP A 129 9.85 -22.51 3.89
N GLU A 130 9.95 -22.04 2.64
CA GLU A 130 9.25 -20.84 2.18
C GLU A 130 8.72 -21.03 0.76
N GLY A 131 7.65 -20.32 0.42
CA GLY A 131 7.01 -20.35 -0.88
C GLY A 131 6.44 -19.01 -1.28
N TYR A 132 6.28 -18.81 -2.58
CA TYR A 132 5.80 -17.56 -3.15
C TYR A 132 4.59 -17.80 -4.04
N VAL A 133 3.63 -16.89 -3.99
CA VAL A 133 2.46 -16.84 -4.86
C VAL A 133 2.48 -15.52 -5.63
N TYR A 134 2.29 -15.59 -6.94
CA TYR A 134 2.17 -14.45 -7.84
C TYR A 134 0.84 -14.51 -8.56
N ALA A 135 -0.14 -13.75 -8.08
CA ALA A 135 -1.46 -13.64 -8.66
C ALA A 135 -1.52 -12.41 -9.57
N ASN A 136 -1.35 -12.64 -10.86
CA ASN A 136 -1.25 -11.54 -11.82
C ASN A 136 -2.63 -11.20 -12.41
N ASP A 137 -2.88 -9.88 -12.57
CA ASP A 137 -4.01 -9.34 -13.33
C ASP A 137 -5.39 -9.85 -12.89
N LEU A 138 -5.60 -10.10 -11.60
CA LEU A 138 -6.91 -10.48 -11.08
C LEU A 138 -7.90 -9.31 -11.22
N ALA A 139 -9.02 -9.54 -11.90
CA ALA A 139 -10.11 -8.57 -11.93
C ALA A 139 -10.75 -8.41 -10.54
N SER A 140 -11.56 -7.37 -10.35
CA SER A 140 -12.34 -7.19 -9.12
C SER A 140 -13.11 -8.45 -8.78
N GLU A 141 -13.07 -8.89 -7.52
CA GLU A 141 -13.73 -10.11 -6.99
C GLU A 141 -13.27 -11.43 -7.63
N GLN A 142 -12.29 -11.41 -8.51
CA GLN A 142 -11.75 -12.62 -9.13
C GLN A 142 -10.87 -13.37 -8.14
N SER A 143 -11.01 -14.71 -8.15
CA SER A 143 -10.19 -15.64 -7.37
C SER A 143 -9.34 -16.51 -8.28
N GLN A 144 -8.13 -16.84 -7.81
CA GLN A 144 -7.25 -17.82 -8.44
C GLN A 144 -6.58 -18.67 -7.38
N SER A 145 -6.40 -19.97 -7.66
CA SER A 145 -5.71 -20.91 -6.78
C SER A 145 -4.33 -21.24 -7.30
N PHE A 146 -3.38 -21.36 -6.38
CA PHE A 146 -1.98 -21.67 -6.66
C PHE A 146 -1.54 -22.82 -5.77
N ASP A 147 -0.78 -23.74 -6.31
CA ASP A 147 -0.14 -24.79 -5.53
C ASP A 147 1.34 -24.42 -5.31
N ILE A 148 1.72 -24.27 -4.03
CA ILE A 148 3.10 -24.03 -3.60
C ILE A 148 3.61 -25.25 -2.82
N PHE A 149 4.91 -25.28 -2.50
CA PHE A 149 5.56 -26.43 -1.86
C PHE A 149 5.33 -27.75 -2.64
N THR A 150 5.32 -27.65 -3.97
CA THR A 150 5.07 -28.79 -4.85
C THR A 150 6.23 -29.79 -4.91
N TYR A 151 7.39 -29.38 -4.42
CA TYR A 151 8.56 -30.22 -4.28
C TYR A 151 9.26 -30.00 -2.95
N VAL A 152 8.89 -30.82 -1.97
CA VAL A 152 9.52 -30.80 -0.64
C VAL A 152 10.43 -32.03 -0.50
N PRO A 153 11.71 -31.86 -0.15
CA PRO A 153 12.61 -32.96 0.12
C PRO A 153 12.06 -33.93 1.17
N SER A 154 12.30 -35.24 0.98
CA SER A 154 11.70 -36.29 1.81
C SER A 154 11.98 -36.12 3.31
N GLU A 155 13.16 -35.60 3.64
CA GLU A 155 13.59 -35.31 5.02
C GLU A 155 12.78 -34.19 5.69
N LYS A 156 12.18 -33.29 4.92
CA LYS A 156 11.38 -32.18 5.43
C LYS A 156 9.88 -32.50 5.53
N ILE A 157 9.38 -33.54 4.84
CA ILE A 157 7.93 -33.82 4.71
C ILE A 157 7.26 -33.95 6.07
N GLU A 158 7.85 -34.67 7.02
CA GLU A 158 7.25 -34.86 8.34
C GLU A 158 7.21 -33.57 9.17
N SER A 159 8.18 -32.69 9.00
CA SER A 159 8.17 -31.36 9.61
C SER A 159 7.11 -30.46 8.95
N MET A 160 7.00 -30.50 7.61
CA MET A 160 6.00 -29.72 6.86
C MET A 160 4.56 -30.14 7.20
N LYS A 161 4.28 -31.42 7.48
CA LYS A 161 2.96 -31.88 7.93
C LYS A 161 2.53 -31.29 9.27
N LYS A 162 3.50 -30.88 10.09
CA LYS A 162 3.29 -30.29 11.42
C LYS A 162 3.49 -28.78 11.44
N ALA A 163 3.88 -28.20 10.31
CA ALA A 163 4.19 -26.80 10.19
C ALA A 163 2.93 -25.92 10.32
N THR A 164 3.13 -24.72 10.84
CA THR A 164 2.18 -23.62 10.71
C THR A 164 2.59 -22.78 9.50
N PHE A 165 1.65 -22.50 8.61
CA PHE A 165 1.88 -21.65 7.45
C PHE A 165 1.46 -20.23 7.75
N LYS A 166 2.34 -19.26 7.45
CA LYS A 166 2.14 -17.83 7.73
C LYS A 166 2.48 -17.00 6.50
N ILE A 167 1.63 -16.03 6.19
CA ILE A 167 1.95 -14.98 5.21
C ILE A 167 2.79 -13.96 5.96
N ILE A 168 4.03 -13.76 5.53
CA ILE A 168 4.98 -12.83 6.16
C ILE A 168 5.12 -11.53 5.36
N GLU A 169 4.79 -11.57 4.07
CA GLU A 169 4.80 -10.41 3.20
C GLU A 169 3.67 -10.52 2.17
N ALA A 170 2.99 -9.41 1.94
CA ALA A 170 1.99 -9.25 0.89
C ALA A 170 2.21 -7.91 0.18
N SER A 171 2.32 -7.97 -1.13
CA SER A 171 2.46 -6.80 -2.00
C SER A 171 1.33 -6.74 -3.02
N MET A 172 0.95 -5.52 -3.43
CA MET A 172 -0.06 -5.25 -4.45
C MET A 172 0.45 -4.22 -5.47
N TYR A 173 0.18 -4.49 -6.76
CA TYR A 173 0.61 -3.64 -7.88
C TYR A 173 -0.55 -3.21 -8.76
#